data_6008fed1104a1407b4919f6f4fd87995
#
_entry.id   6008fed1104a1407b4919f6f4fd87995
#
_cell.length_a   1.000
_cell.length_b   1.000
_cell.length_c   1.000
_cell.angle_alpha   90.00
_cell.angle_beta   90.00
_cell.angle_gamma   90.00
#
_symmetry.space_group_name_H-M   'P 1'
#
loop_
_entity.id
_entity.type
_entity.pdbx_description
1 polymer ?
#
loop_
_entity_poly.entity_id
_entity_poly.type
_entity_poly.pdbx_seq_one_letter_code
_entity_poly.pdbx_strand_id
1 'polypeptide(L)'
;MSITITEVRNAASMNAANTSIDVEINHPDYGWIPYTLDPADTDTTIDNDAVMALIGTDFAAYVAPTQAELDAETAAQVRGERDNILTTVVDPLVSNPLRWADLTSDKQAEWSQYRTDLLAVPQQAGFPNNITWPQEPSA
;
A
#
# COMPACT_ATOMS: atom_id res chain seq x y z
N MET A 1 20.25 0.94 -28.04
CA MET A 1 19.94 2.26 -28.62
C MET A 1 18.87 2.91 -27.75
N SER A 2 19.13 4.10 -27.23
CA SER A 2 18.15 4.80 -26.42
C SER A 2 17.12 5.53 -27.29
N ILE A 3 15.89 5.61 -26.78
CA ILE A 3 14.81 6.37 -27.40
C ILE A 3 14.97 7.84 -27.03
N THR A 4 14.94 8.71 -28.02
CA THR A 4 15.04 10.16 -27.80
C THR A 4 13.65 10.74 -27.53
N ILE A 5 13.48 11.32 -26.35
CA ILE A 5 12.28 12.08 -25.98
C ILE A 5 12.56 13.56 -26.27
N THR A 6 11.62 14.25 -26.88
CA THR A 6 11.75 15.66 -27.28
C THR A 6 10.80 16.57 -26.53
N GLU A 7 9.76 16.04 -25.92
CA GLU A 7 8.75 16.82 -25.21
C GLU A 7 8.32 16.11 -23.92
N VAL A 8 8.10 16.88 -22.88
CA VAL A 8 7.58 16.44 -21.58
C VAL A 8 6.50 17.39 -21.10
N ARG A 9 5.62 16.91 -20.23
CA ARG A 9 4.59 17.75 -19.59
C ARG A 9 4.17 17.16 -18.23
N ASN A 10 3.46 17.97 -17.43
CA ASN A 10 2.86 17.54 -16.17
C ASN A 10 3.85 16.91 -15.18
N ALA A 11 5.07 17.42 -15.13
CA ALA A 11 6.08 16.94 -14.20
C ALA A 11 5.72 17.30 -12.76
N ALA A 12 5.90 16.35 -11.84
CA ALA A 12 5.67 16.52 -10.42
C ALA A 12 6.73 15.77 -9.60
N SER A 13 7.32 16.43 -8.62
CA SER A 13 8.27 15.79 -7.72
C SER A 13 7.57 14.82 -6.77
N MET A 14 8.16 13.63 -6.61
CA MET A 14 7.64 12.56 -5.76
C MET A 14 8.40 12.43 -4.44
N ASN A 15 9.46 13.20 -4.24
CA ASN A 15 10.22 13.20 -2.99
C ASN A 15 10.81 14.58 -2.68
N ALA A 16 11.16 14.80 -1.41
CA ALA A 16 11.72 16.09 -0.94
C ALA A 16 13.04 16.46 -1.59
N ALA A 17 13.82 15.50 -2.05
CA ALA A 17 15.11 15.73 -2.74
C ALA A 17 14.92 16.07 -4.22
N ASN A 18 13.71 15.99 -4.78
CA ASN A 18 13.40 16.19 -6.19
C ASN A 18 14.21 15.26 -7.13
N THR A 19 14.51 14.07 -6.68
CA THR A 19 15.26 13.05 -7.44
C THR A 19 14.37 12.04 -8.14
N SER A 20 13.14 11.85 -7.65
CA SER A 20 12.10 11.05 -8.30
C SER A 20 11.00 11.97 -8.80
N ILE A 21 10.73 11.94 -10.10
CA ILE A 21 9.78 12.85 -10.76
C ILE A 21 8.87 12.05 -11.67
N ASP A 22 7.57 12.14 -11.42
CA ASP A 22 6.56 11.66 -12.36
C ASP A 22 6.33 12.72 -13.44
N VAL A 23 6.26 12.27 -14.68
CA VAL A 23 6.14 13.13 -15.84
C VAL A 23 5.42 12.39 -16.97
N GLU A 24 4.79 13.10 -17.87
CA GLU A 24 4.37 12.54 -19.15
C GLU A 24 5.41 12.86 -20.22
N ILE A 25 5.84 11.85 -20.94
CA ILE A 25 6.78 11.97 -22.06
C ILE A 25 6.05 11.72 -23.38
N ASN A 26 6.47 12.45 -24.45
CA ASN A 26 5.97 12.20 -25.80
C ASN A 26 6.85 11.14 -26.47
N HIS A 27 6.43 9.86 -26.32
CA HIS A 27 7.15 8.72 -26.91
C HIS A 27 6.91 8.67 -28.42
N PRO A 28 7.94 8.46 -29.23
CA PRO A 28 7.80 8.51 -30.69
C PRO A 28 6.79 7.50 -31.26
N ASP A 29 6.63 6.34 -30.64
CA ASP A 29 5.72 5.29 -31.12
C ASP A 29 4.35 5.28 -30.43
N TYR A 30 4.28 5.77 -29.18
CA TYR A 30 3.09 5.65 -28.33
C TYR A 30 2.43 6.99 -27.96
N GLY A 31 3.05 8.12 -28.35
CA GLY A 31 2.57 9.43 -27.94
C GLY A 31 2.79 9.71 -26.46
N TRP A 32 1.86 10.42 -25.86
CA TRP A 32 1.97 10.80 -24.43
C TRP A 32 1.73 9.60 -23.53
N ILE A 33 2.76 9.22 -22.80
CA ILE A 33 2.70 8.13 -21.81
C ILE A 33 3.26 8.60 -20.44
N PRO A 34 2.75 8.06 -19.34
CA PRO A 34 3.33 8.32 -18.01
C PRO A 34 4.73 7.69 -17.90
N TYR A 35 5.61 8.40 -17.23
CA TYR A 35 6.98 7.97 -17.00
C TYR A 35 7.46 8.49 -15.64
N THR A 36 8.21 7.67 -14.91
CA THR A 36 8.83 8.07 -13.65
C THR A 36 10.34 8.10 -13.79
N LEU A 37 10.93 9.25 -13.55
CA LEU A 37 12.38 9.37 -13.36
C LEU A 37 12.74 8.87 -11.97
N ASP A 38 13.65 7.91 -11.90
CA ASP A 38 14.16 7.36 -10.64
C ASP A 38 15.68 7.17 -10.77
N PRO A 39 16.49 7.72 -9.85
CA PRO A 39 17.95 7.57 -9.91
C PRO A 39 18.40 6.11 -9.70
N ALA A 40 17.54 5.25 -9.16
CA ALA A 40 17.80 3.81 -9.02
C ALA A 40 17.49 3.01 -10.28
N ASP A 41 16.84 3.62 -11.29
CA ASP A 41 16.51 2.95 -12.53
C ASP A 41 17.78 2.66 -13.36
N THR A 42 17.96 1.40 -13.72
CA THR A 42 19.10 0.94 -14.54
C THR A 42 18.74 0.73 -16.00
N ASP A 43 17.48 0.94 -16.37
CA ASP A 43 17.04 0.84 -17.75
C ASP A 43 17.51 2.06 -18.54
N THR A 44 18.24 1.82 -19.61
CA THR A 44 18.79 2.86 -20.48
C THR A 44 18.02 3.00 -21.82
N THR A 45 16.85 2.38 -21.91
CA THR A 45 16.00 2.47 -23.11
C THR A 45 15.58 3.92 -23.39
N ILE A 46 15.27 4.68 -22.34
CA ILE A 46 15.03 6.12 -22.38
C ILE A 46 16.20 6.83 -21.67
N ASP A 47 16.71 7.88 -22.30
CA ASP A 47 17.76 8.68 -21.70
C ASP A 47 17.18 9.58 -20.60
N ASN A 48 17.32 9.15 -19.35
CA ASN A 48 16.79 9.85 -18.18
C ASN A 48 17.43 11.23 -17.98
N ASP A 49 18.72 11.40 -18.32
CA ASP A 49 19.39 12.69 -18.25
C ASP A 49 18.81 13.71 -19.26
N ALA A 50 18.49 13.24 -20.46
CA ALA A 50 17.83 14.05 -21.47
C ALA A 50 16.40 14.44 -21.05
N VAL A 51 15.64 13.52 -20.48
CA VAL A 51 14.30 13.80 -19.95
C VAL A 51 14.37 14.82 -18.80
N MET A 52 15.32 14.67 -17.89
CA MET A 52 15.52 15.62 -16.78
C MET A 52 15.90 17.02 -17.30
N ALA A 53 16.71 17.09 -18.35
CA ALA A 53 17.06 18.37 -18.97
C ALA A 53 15.84 19.06 -19.60
N LEU A 54 14.91 18.30 -20.19
CA LEU A 54 13.64 18.84 -20.72
C LEU A 54 12.72 19.36 -19.61
N ILE A 55 12.66 18.67 -18.47
CA ILE A 55 11.88 19.11 -17.30
C ILE A 55 12.49 20.38 -16.71
N GLY A 56 13.83 20.43 -16.56
CA GLY A 56 14.54 21.53 -15.90
C GLY A 56 14.04 21.73 -14.46
N THR A 57 13.52 22.92 -14.19
CA THR A 57 12.91 23.28 -12.91
C THR A 57 11.38 23.37 -12.97
N ASP A 58 10.79 23.02 -14.11
CA ASP A 58 9.34 23.11 -14.35
C ASP A 58 8.65 21.82 -13.92
N PHE A 59 8.53 21.64 -12.62
CA PHE A 59 7.77 20.56 -12.01
C PHE A 59 7.02 21.05 -10.78
N ALA A 60 5.87 20.40 -10.51
CA ALA A 60 5.12 20.67 -9.30
C ALA A 60 5.94 20.23 -8.06
N ALA A 61 5.94 21.06 -7.03
CA ALA A 61 6.68 20.79 -5.79
C ALA A 61 6.14 19.53 -5.09
N TYR A 62 7.05 18.79 -4.46
CA TYR A 62 6.66 17.67 -3.61
C TYR A 62 5.81 18.15 -2.44
N VAL A 63 4.70 17.47 -2.25
CA VAL A 63 3.82 17.66 -1.08
C VAL A 63 3.87 16.38 -0.26
N ALA A 64 4.44 16.46 0.94
CA ALA A 64 4.48 15.33 1.86
C ALA A 64 3.06 14.96 2.30
N PRO A 65 2.75 13.66 2.47
CA PRO A 65 1.45 13.26 3.03
C PRO A 65 1.26 13.86 4.41
N THR A 66 0.05 14.29 4.70
CA THR A 66 -0.33 14.74 6.05
C THR A 66 -0.38 13.56 7.02
N GLN A 67 -0.30 13.83 8.33
CA GLN A 67 -0.45 12.77 9.33
C GLN A 67 -1.81 12.06 9.20
N ALA A 68 -2.86 12.79 8.87
CA ALA A 68 -4.19 12.21 8.64
C ALA A 68 -4.22 11.23 7.47
N GLU A 69 -3.51 11.53 6.38
CA GLU A 69 -3.40 10.63 5.21
C GLU A 69 -2.59 9.37 5.56
N LEU A 70 -1.47 9.52 6.29
CA LEU A 70 -0.68 8.40 6.78
C LEU A 70 -1.47 7.51 7.75
N ASP A 71 -2.24 8.12 8.64
CA ASP A 71 -3.11 7.38 9.58
C ASP A 71 -4.22 6.64 8.84
N ALA A 72 -4.79 7.23 7.80
CA ALA A 72 -5.82 6.59 6.98
C ALA A 72 -5.26 5.37 6.21
N GLU A 73 -4.05 5.48 5.69
CA GLU A 73 -3.35 4.37 5.03
C GLU A 73 -3.05 3.25 6.01
N THR A 74 -2.50 3.57 7.18
CA THR A 74 -2.21 2.59 8.24
C THR A 74 -3.50 1.92 8.71
N ALA A 75 -4.58 2.67 8.87
CA ALA A 75 -5.89 2.13 9.23
C ALA A 75 -6.43 1.13 8.19
N ALA A 76 -6.23 1.43 6.90
CA ALA A 76 -6.62 0.52 5.83
C ALA A 76 -5.80 -0.78 5.85
N GLN A 77 -4.49 -0.70 6.09
CA GLN A 77 -3.61 -1.86 6.23
C GLN A 77 -4.04 -2.73 7.41
N VAL A 78 -4.25 -2.15 8.58
CA VAL A 78 -4.68 -2.89 9.78
C VAL A 78 -6.02 -3.59 9.58
N ARG A 79 -6.98 -2.91 8.95
CA ARG A 79 -8.27 -3.54 8.61
C ARG A 79 -8.11 -4.68 7.62
N GLY A 80 -7.24 -4.51 6.62
CA GLY A 80 -6.92 -5.55 5.64
C GLY A 80 -6.30 -6.79 6.28
N GLU A 81 -5.35 -6.62 7.21
CA GLU A 81 -4.76 -7.74 7.96
C GLU A 81 -5.80 -8.46 8.82
N ARG A 82 -6.63 -7.70 9.55
CA ARG A 82 -7.74 -8.26 10.33
C ARG A 82 -8.68 -9.09 9.45
N ASP A 83 -9.10 -8.54 8.33
CA ASP A 83 -10.04 -9.20 7.41
C ASP A 83 -9.42 -10.45 6.79
N ASN A 84 -8.12 -10.42 6.51
CA ASN A 84 -7.39 -11.59 6.06
C ASN A 84 -7.36 -12.70 7.11
N ILE A 85 -7.10 -12.37 8.38
CA ILE A 85 -7.13 -13.34 9.48
C ILE A 85 -8.54 -13.92 9.63
N LEU A 86 -9.58 -13.09 9.61
CA LEU A 86 -10.96 -13.54 9.66
C LEU A 86 -11.29 -14.53 8.53
N THR A 87 -10.94 -14.19 7.30
CA THR A 87 -11.25 -14.96 6.11
C THR A 87 -10.48 -16.29 6.03
N THR A 88 -9.20 -16.28 6.42
CA THR A 88 -8.31 -17.43 6.23
C THR A 88 -8.21 -18.36 7.44
N VAL A 89 -8.44 -17.85 8.64
CA VAL A 89 -8.25 -18.59 9.90
C VAL A 89 -9.58 -18.83 10.62
N VAL A 90 -10.34 -17.76 10.87
CA VAL A 90 -11.53 -17.84 11.73
C VAL A 90 -12.75 -18.39 11.00
N ASP A 91 -13.12 -17.77 9.87
CA ASP A 91 -14.34 -18.11 9.14
C ASP A 91 -14.37 -19.57 8.65
N PRO A 92 -13.27 -20.16 8.13
CA PRO A 92 -13.27 -21.57 7.74
C PRO A 92 -13.56 -22.54 8.88
N LEU A 93 -13.26 -22.14 10.12
CA LEU A 93 -13.51 -22.95 11.30
C LEU A 93 -14.94 -22.74 11.82
N VAL A 94 -15.34 -21.48 12.06
CA VAL A 94 -16.63 -21.17 12.70
C VAL A 94 -17.83 -21.39 11.77
N SER A 95 -17.64 -21.31 10.46
CA SER A 95 -18.68 -21.53 9.47
C SER A 95 -18.84 -22.99 9.02
N ASN A 96 -17.96 -23.89 9.45
CA ASN A 96 -18.04 -25.32 9.18
C ASN A 96 -18.65 -26.04 10.38
N PRO A 97 -19.92 -26.49 10.31
CA PRO A 97 -20.60 -27.07 11.46
C PRO A 97 -19.92 -28.33 12.00
N LEU A 98 -19.30 -29.13 11.14
CA LEU A 98 -18.61 -30.36 11.56
C LEU A 98 -17.34 -30.07 12.32
N ARG A 99 -16.48 -29.16 11.78
CA ARG A 99 -15.25 -28.74 12.45
C ARG A 99 -15.54 -28.03 13.77
N TRP A 100 -16.59 -27.21 13.79
CA TRP A 100 -17.00 -26.49 14.98
C TRP A 100 -17.48 -27.44 16.08
N ALA A 101 -18.29 -28.45 15.70
CA ALA A 101 -18.81 -29.46 16.64
C ALA A 101 -17.72 -30.36 17.24
N ASP A 102 -16.58 -30.52 16.55
CA ASP A 102 -15.43 -31.29 17.05
C ASP A 102 -14.66 -30.58 18.17
N LEU A 103 -14.86 -29.25 18.31
CA LEU A 103 -14.25 -28.47 19.38
C LEU A 103 -15.00 -28.68 20.71
N THR A 104 -14.22 -28.62 21.82
CA THR A 104 -14.82 -28.53 23.17
C THR A 104 -15.53 -27.17 23.34
N SER A 105 -16.46 -27.11 24.31
CA SER A 105 -17.16 -25.85 24.62
C SER A 105 -16.20 -24.71 24.95
N ASP A 106 -15.11 -25.02 25.67
CA ASP A 106 -14.08 -24.03 26.04
C ASP A 106 -13.36 -23.51 24.80
N LYS A 107 -13.01 -24.39 23.86
CA LYS A 107 -12.39 -24.00 22.60
C LYS A 107 -13.32 -23.19 21.70
N GLN A 108 -14.60 -23.55 21.66
CA GLN A 108 -15.60 -22.75 20.94
C GLN A 108 -15.71 -21.33 21.53
N ALA A 109 -15.66 -21.21 22.86
CA ALA A 109 -15.67 -19.90 23.53
C ALA A 109 -14.40 -19.09 23.24
N GLU A 110 -13.21 -19.73 23.25
CA GLU A 110 -11.94 -19.07 22.90
C GLU A 110 -11.95 -18.51 21.46
N TRP A 111 -12.41 -19.30 20.49
CA TRP A 111 -12.50 -18.90 19.09
C TRP A 111 -13.56 -17.79 18.87
N SER A 112 -14.69 -17.87 19.58
CA SER A 112 -15.71 -16.82 19.52
C SER A 112 -15.19 -15.51 20.09
N GLN A 113 -14.42 -15.56 21.18
CA GLN A 113 -13.79 -14.38 21.77
C GLN A 113 -12.70 -13.80 20.86
N TYR A 114 -11.86 -14.67 20.30
CA TYR A 114 -10.82 -14.25 19.34
C TYR A 114 -11.42 -13.49 18.15
N ARG A 115 -12.51 -14.02 17.57
CA ARG A 115 -13.24 -13.33 16.51
C ARG A 115 -13.75 -11.96 16.95
N THR A 116 -14.34 -11.87 18.12
CA THR A 116 -14.85 -10.62 18.69
C THR A 116 -13.71 -9.61 18.88
N ASP A 117 -12.59 -10.05 19.41
CA ASP A 117 -11.41 -9.21 19.64
C ASP A 117 -10.79 -8.70 18.33
N LEU A 118 -10.74 -9.54 17.29
CA LEU A 118 -10.32 -9.12 15.96
C LEU A 118 -11.22 -8.02 15.38
N LEU A 119 -12.54 -8.18 15.50
CA LEU A 119 -13.50 -7.17 15.05
C LEU A 119 -13.38 -5.86 15.83
N ALA A 120 -12.92 -5.92 17.07
CA ALA A 120 -12.73 -4.75 17.94
C ALA A 120 -11.38 -4.04 17.74
N VAL A 121 -10.45 -4.57 16.95
CA VAL A 121 -9.14 -3.94 16.71
C VAL A 121 -9.27 -2.46 16.31
N PRO A 122 -10.17 -2.05 15.40
CA PRO A 122 -10.32 -0.63 15.06
C PRO A 122 -10.86 0.26 16.18
N GLN A 123 -11.37 -0.29 17.27
CA GLN A 123 -11.86 0.45 18.43
C GLN A 123 -10.81 0.60 19.54
N GLN A 124 -9.62 0.03 19.38
CA GLN A 124 -8.52 0.22 20.33
C GLN A 124 -8.09 1.69 20.38
N ALA A 125 -7.76 2.19 21.58
CA ALA A 125 -7.42 3.60 21.78
C ALA A 125 -6.20 4.07 20.96
N GLY A 126 -5.25 3.17 20.68
CA GLY A 126 -4.05 3.45 19.86
C GLY A 126 -4.22 3.25 18.37
N PHE A 127 -5.41 2.85 17.91
CA PHE A 127 -5.66 2.65 16.48
C PHE A 127 -5.51 3.96 15.68
N PRO A 128 -4.89 3.96 14.51
CA PRO A 128 -4.32 2.81 13.79
C PRO A 128 -2.84 2.52 14.09
N ASN A 129 -2.13 3.41 14.75
CA ASN A 129 -0.66 3.38 14.83
C ASN A 129 -0.11 2.50 15.95
N ASN A 130 -0.91 2.25 16.98
CA ASN A 130 -0.52 1.42 18.11
C ASN A 130 -1.68 0.49 18.48
N ILE A 131 -1.62 -0.73 18.00
CA ILE A 131 -2.63 -1.76 18.23
C ILE A 131 -2.00 -2.99 18.86
N THR A 132 -2.82 -3.74 19.61
CA THR A 132 -2.46 -5.06 20.13
C THR A 132 -3.29 -6.10 19.39
N TRP A 133 -2.63 -6.97 18.65
CA TRP A 133 -3.29 -8.08 17.96
C TRP A 133 -3.76 -9.13 18.96
N PRO A 134 -5.02 -9.59 18.86
CA PRO A 134 -5.49 -10.72 19.64
C PRO A 134 -4.65 -11.97 19.36
N GLN A 135 -4.49 -12.80 20.39
CA GLN A 135 -3.76 -14.05 20.26
C GLN A 135 -4.68 -15.16 19.76
N GLU A 136 -4.25 -15.84 18.69
CA GLU A 136 -4.97 -16.99 18.16
C GLU A 136 -5.05 -18.12 19.21
N PRO A 137 -6.23 -18.74 19.42
CA PRO A 137 -6.37 -19.87 20.30
C PRO A 137 -5.50 -21.05 19.86
N SER A 138 -4.90 -21.73 20.81
CA SER A 138 -4.14 -22.96 20.53
C SER A 138 -5.07 -24.10 20.06
N ALA A 139 -4.51 -24.99 19.27
CA ALA A 139 -5.24 -26.14 18.74
C ALA A 139 -5.78 -27.06 19.84
#